data_492e959cd77d3f485dd8eeb3f5cbfa32
#
_entry.id   492e959cd77d3f485dd8eeb3f5cbfa32
#
_cell.length_a   1.000
_cell.length_b   1.000
_cell.length_c   1.000
_cell.angle_alpha   90.00
_cell.angle_beta   90.00
_cell.angle_gamma   90.00
#
_symmetry.space_group_name_H-M   'P 1'
#
loop_
_entity.id
_entity.type
_entity.pdbx_description
1 polymer ?
#
loop_
_entity_poly.entity_id
_entity_poly.type
_entity_poly.pdbx_seq_one_letter_code
_entity_poly.pdbx_strand_id
1 'polypeptide(L)'
;MTKEELKELNIEQLEERSAAIAEELADADVAPETVEERNAELDLIEERKKEIALEIETRKKDVAAVVSGQGDVIEKPIQEERKMTDKEIRNSKAYIDAFAEYIKTGKDDECRALLTTENDATPNGTASIAVPELVYEIVKNAWEKDGIMSLVKKTYLKGNLKVNFEISGDDAVVHAEGATAISPENLIIGMVELKPDYIKKVLPVTKQIASLRGEAFLRYVYEEVAYRIAKKAADELLAKIVAAGTASTTTAVGVPVITSTTISLSLIASAMAQLSAEAVNPVIIMNRQTWGQFKAAQAAANFAYDPFEGLPVLFNNSLSSFSAATTGVTYAIVGDLGEGALANFPNGEEIEWTYDFYTRKKENIVEIMGEQYVGLGIVGPNAFVKITH
;
A
#
# COMPACT_ATOMS: atom_id res chain seq x y z
N MET A 1 6.59 7.73 44.98
CA MET A 1 6.43 6.37 44.37
C MET A 1 6.74 5.30 45.39
N THR A 2 6.06 4.14 45.32
CA THR A 2 6.31 3.01 46.17
C THR A 2 7.50 2.17 45.67
N LYS A 3 8.10 1.36 46.59
CA LYS A 3 9.22 0.47 46.23
C LYS A 3 8.84 -0.57 45.16
N GLU A 4 7.57 -0.91 45.00
CA GLU A 4 7.07 -1.83 43.97
C GLU A 4 6.96 -1.18 42.61
N GLU A 5 6.52 0.06 42.54
CA GLU A 5 6.46 0.86 41.29
C GLU A 5 7.86 1.13 40.73
N LEU A 6 8.86 1.36 41.60
CA LEU A 6 10.24 1.59 41.20
C LEU A 6 10.94 0.33 40.63
N LYS A 7 10.44 -0.88 40.94
CA LYS A 7 10.99 -2.13 40.38
C LYS A 7 10.65 -2.34 38.90
N GLU A 8 9.59 -1.74 38.43
CA GLU A 8 9.15 -1.85 37.03
C GLU A 8 9.86 -0.87 36.08
N LEU A 9 10.60 0.12 36.63
CA LEU A 9 11.27 1.16 35.86
C LEU A 9 12.68 0.73 35.41
N ASN A 10 13.05 1.15 34.20
CA ASN A 10 14.41 1.00 33.69
C ASN A 10 15.33 2.12 34.17
N ILE A 11 16.66 2.01 33.92
CA ILE A 11 17.66 2.99 34.38
C ILE A 11 17.36 4.40 33.88
N GLU A 12 16.98 4.57 32.59
CA GLU A 12 16.71 5.86 31.99
C GLU A 12 15.50 6.53 32.66
N GLN A 13 14.44 5.79 32.93
CA GLN A 13 13.24 6.29 33.61
C GLN A 13 13.51 6.65 35.09
N LEU A 14 14.42 5.92 35.77
CA LEU A 14 14.88 6.24 37.11
C LEU A 14 15.74 7.50 37.12
N GLU A 15 16.52 7.75 36.07
CA GLU A 15 17.30 8.98 35.93
C GLU A 15 16.42 10.19 35.64
N GLU A 16 15.46 10.07 34.73
CA GLU A 16 14.47 11.11 34.46
C GLU A 16 13.68 11.48 35.71
N ARG A 17 13.24 10.47 36.47
CA ARG A 17 12.50 10.72 37.71
C ARG A 17 13.35 11.38 38.77
N SER A 18 14.61 10.95 38.94
CA SER A 18 15.53 11.61 39.90
C SER A 18 15.83 13.06 39.53
N ALA A 19 15.94 13.37 38.23
CA ALA A 19 16.12 14.73 37.74
C ALA A 19 14.87 15.60 38.00
N ALA A 20 13.68 15.08 37.77
CA ALA A 20 12.42 15.76 38.04
C ALA A 20 12.25 16.09 39.56
N ILE A 21 12.60 15.15 40.45
CA ILE A 21 12.55 15.36 41.89
C ILE A 21 13.59 16.42 42.32
N ALA A 22 14.79 16.43 41.73
CA ALA A 22 15.80 17.44 42.00
C ALA A 22 15.36 18.84 41.57
N GLU A 23 14.63 18.95 40.47
CA GLU A 23 14.04 20.21 39.99
C GLU A 23 12.87 20.65 40.89
N GLU A 24 12.01 19.75 41.36
CA GLU A 24 10.94 20.03 42.32
C GLU A 24 11.53 20.55 43.67
N LEU A 25 12.66 20.01 44.13
CA LEU A 25 13.35 20.43 45.36
C LEU A 25 14.15 21.71 45.23
N ALA A 26 14.44 22.19 44.02
CA ALA A 26 15.13 23.43 43.78
C ALA A 26 14.22 24.68 43.97
N ASP A 27 12.92 24.47 44.05
CA ASP A 27 11.96 25.56 44.26
C ASP A 27 11.95 26.00 45.71
N ALA A 28 12.10 27.32 45.99
CA ALA A 28 12.32 27.89 47.33
C ALA A 28 11.06 27.83 48.24
N ASP A 29 9.89 27.47 47.74
CA ASP A 29 8.60 27.47 48.45
C ASP A 29 8.07 26.07 48.81
N VAL A 30 8.89 25.02 48.79
CA VAL A 30 8.46 23.63 49.07
C VAL A 30 8.30 23.44 50.60
N ALA A 31 7.16 22.88 50.99
CA ALA A 31 6.86 22.58 52.40
C ALA A 31 7.82 21.50 52.96
N PRO A 32 8.25 21.61 54.26
CA PRO A 32 9.22 20.67 54.84
C PRO A 32 8.84 19.18 54.77
N GLU A 33 7.56 18.88 54.89
CA GLU A 33 7.04 17.50 54.79
C GLU A 33 7.23 16.93 53.40
N THR A 34 7.04 17.72 52.33
CA THR A 34 7.26 17.32 50.92
C THR A 34 8.75 17.09 50.63
N VAL A 35 9.65 17.84 51.26
CA VAL A 35 11.09 17.65 51.12
C VAL A 35 11.54 16.30 51.70
N GLU A 36 11.00 15.92 52.89
CA GLU A 36 11.30 14.60 53.48
C GLU A 36 10.78 13.43 52.63
N GLU A 37 9.56 13.53 52.08
CA GLU A 37 8.99 12.50 51.20
C GLU A 37 9.79 12.37 49.88
N ARG A 38 10.23 13.46 49.29
CA ARG A 38 11.02 13.45 48.05
C ARG A 38 12.44 12.94 48.28
N ASN A 39 13.05 13.25 49.40
CA ASN A 39 14.35 12.69 49.76
C ASN A 39 14.26 11.18 49.98
N ALA A 40 13.21 10.68 50.66
CA ALA A 40 12.98 9.25 50.82
C ALA A 40 12.75 8.53 49.46
N GLU A 41 12.08 9.20 48.50
CA GLU A 41 11.91 8.67 47.12
C GLU A 41 13.25 8.63 46.37
N LEU A 42 14.11 9.63 46.51
CA LEU A 42 15.47 9.65 45.94
C LEU A 42 16.35 8.53 46.49
N ASP A 43 16.29 8.27 47.81
CA ASP A 43 17.05 7.18 48.43
C ASP A 43 16.62 5.80 47.86
N LEU A 44 15.32 5.59 47.67
CA LEU A 44 14.80 4.36 47.04
C LEU A 44 15.21 4.22 45.55
N ILE A 45 15.26 5.32 44.82
CA ILE A 45 15.74 5.35 43.41
C ILE A 45 17.23 4.99 43.36
N GLU A 46 18.05 5.55 44.29
CA GLU A 46 19.47 5.23 44.37
C GLU A 46 19.71 3.77 44.77
N GLU A 47 18.93 3.23 45.73
CA GLU A 47 19.00 1.84 46.11
C GLU A 47 18.69 0.92 44.92
N ARG A 48 17.65 1.25 44.13
CA ARG A 48 17.29 0.50 42.92
C ARG A 48 18.34 0.58 41.82
N LYS A 49 18.93 1.76 41.58
CA LYS A 49 20.04 1.90 40.63
C LYS A 49 21.25 1.03 41.00
N LYS A 50 21.57 0.93 42.32
CA LYS A 50 22.64 0.05 42.82
C LYS A 50 22.31 -1.43 42.63
N GLU A 51 21.06 -1.84 42.86
CA GLU A 51 20.60 -3.21 42.60
C GLU A 51 20.79 -3.57 41.10
N ILE A 52 20.32 -2.72 40.18
CA ILE A 52 20.45 -2.95 38.74
C ILE A 52 21.92 -3.00 38.31
N ALA A 53 22.77 -2.12 38.85
CA ALA A 53 24.21 -2.12 38.55
C ALA A 53 24.87 -3.44 39.01
N LEU A 54 24.50 -3.95 40.19
CA LEU A 54 24.99 -5.23 40.71
C LEU A 54 24.51 -6.41 39.85
N GLU A 55 23.25 -6.37 39.41
CA GLU A 55 22.72 -7.40 38.48
C GLU A 55 23.47 -7.41 37.14
N ILE A 56 23.78 -6.24 36.59
CA ILE A 56 24.56 -6.11 35.35
C ILE A 56 25.99 -6.64 35.55
N GLU A 57 26.63 -6.33 36.69
CA GLU A 57 27.98 -6.80 36.98
C GLU A 57 28.02 -8.31 37.17
N THR A 58 27.02 -8.89 37.86
CA THR A 58 26.88 -10.34 38.03
C THR A 58 26.69 -11.03 36.70
N ARG A 59 25.80 -10.52 35.85
CA ARG A 59 25.60 -11.05 34.49
C ARG A 59 26.87 -10.98 33.63
N LYS A 60 27.62 -9.87 33.73
CA LYS A 60 28.92 -9.75 33.02
C LYS A 60 29.92 -10.80 33.48
N LYS A 61 29.98 -11.10 34.79
CA LYS A 61 30.85 -12.14 35.36
C LYS A 61 30.40 -13.54 34.89
N ASP A 62 29.10 -13.81 34.91
CA ASP A 62 28.54 -15.09 34.46
C ASP A 62 28.80 -15.33 32.96
N VAL A 63 28.59 -14.30 32.11
CA VAL A 63 28.92 -14.36 30.70
C VAL A 63 30.42 -14.58 30.45
N ALA A 64 31.30 -13.91 31.23
CA ALA A 64 32.74 -14.11 31.14
C ALA A 64 33.16 -15.52 31.58
N ALA A 65 32.52 -16.09 32.61
CA ALA A 65 32.74 -17.46 33.08
C ALA A 65 32.33 -18.50 32.02
N VAL A 66 31.17 -18.31 31.35
CA VAL A 66 30.69 -19.17 30.27
C VAL A 66 31.63 -19.11 29.05
N VAL A 67 32.07 -17.91 28.69
CA VAL A 67 33.00 -17.69 27.56
C VAL A 67 34.37 -18.32 27.84
N SER A 68 34.81 -18.35 29.12
CA SER A 68 36.08 -18.98 29.51
C SER A 68 36.00 -20.50 29.72
N GLY A 69 34.84 -21.12 29.57
CA GLY A 69 34.62 -22.56 29.73
C GLY A 69 34.67 -23.07 31.18
N GLN A 70 34.59 -22.17 32.17
CA GLN A 70 34.65 -22.50 33.62
C GLN A 70 33.31 -22.31 34.35
N GLY A 71 32.23 -22.03 33.60
CA GLY A 71 30.91 -21.87 34.16
C GLY A 71 30.17 -23.21 34.33
N ASP A 72 29.66 -23.51 35.52
CA ASP A 72 28.65 -24.54 35.67
C ASP A 72 27.40 -24.18 34.86
N VAL A 73 26.83 -25.16 34.17
CA VAL A 73 25.56 -25.00 33.48
C VAL A 73 24.48 -24.84 34.56
N ILE A 74 24.23 -23.63 35.01
CA ILE A 74 23.07 -23.35 35.80
C ILE A 74 21.87 -23.58 34.86
N GLU A 75 21.06 -24.59 35.17
CA GLU A 75 19.72 -24.71 34.56
C GLU A 75 19.05 -23.34 34.74
N LYS A 76 18.98 -22.60 33.68
CA LYS A 76 18.24 -21.32 33.67
C LYS A 76 16.84 -21.66 34.15
N PRO A 77 16.26 -20.90 35.14
CA PRO A 77 14.84 -20.95 35.31
C PRO A 77 14.24 -20.72 33.94
N ILE A 78 13.40 -21.64 33.51
CA ILE A 78 12.69 -21.57 32.25
C ILE A 78 11.99 -20.19 32.26
N GLN A 79 12.63 -19.17 31.72
CA GLN A 79 11.86 -18.05 31.21
C GLN A 79 10.94 -18.72 30.20
N GLU A 80 9.64 -18.66 30.47
CA GLU A 80 8.65 -19.01 29.47
C GLU A 80 9.15 -18.34 28.19
N GLU A 81 9.73 -19.14 27.26
CA GLU A 81 10.11 -18.64 25.95
C GLU A 81 8.83 -18.02 25.41
N ARG A 82 8.81 -16.71 25.30
CA ARG A 82 7.70 -16.00 24.70
C ARG A 82 7.46 -16.68 23.36
N LYS A 83 6.41 -17.48 23.28
CA LYS A 83 6.05 -18.19 22.06
C LYS A 83 5.94 -17.16 20.98
N MET A 84 6.80 -17.24 19.96
CA MET A 84 6.71 -16.36 18.82
C MET A 84 5.33 -16.53 18.18
N THR A 85 4.68 -15.45 17.89
CA THR A 85 3.41 -15.51 17.15
C THR A 85 3.68 -16.00 15.73
N ASP A 86 2.69 -16.59 15.06
CA ASP A 86 2.81 -17.06 13.68
C ASP A 86 3.32 -15.94 12.73
N LYS A 87 2.96 -14.71 13.04
CA LYS A 87 3.42 -13.53 12.29
C LYS A 87 4.92 -13.27 12.51
N GLU A 88 5.41 -13.41 13.74
CA GLU A 88 6.83 -13.24 14.06
C GLU A 88 7.66 -14.37 13.43
N ILE A 89 7.15 -15.61 13.42
CA ILE A 89 7.79 -16.75 12.75
C ILE A 89 7.90 -16.49 11.24
N ARG A 90 6.83 -16.05 10.60
CA ARG A 90 6.80 -15.74 9.16
C ARG A 90 7.70 -14.57 8.75
N ASN A 91 8.02 -13.68 9.69
CA ASN A 91 9.00 -12.60 9.51
C ASN A 91 10.44 -13.02 9.83
N SER A 92 10.64 -14.20 10.43
CA SER A 92 11.98 -14.64 10.77
C SER A 92 12.80 -14.95 9.51
N LYS A 93 14.09 -14.63 9.57
CA LYS A 93 15.01 -14.94 8.48
C LYS A 93 15.03 -16.44 8.15
N ALA A 94 14.93 -17.30 9.16
CA ALA A 94 14.89 -18.75 8.99
C ALA A 94 13.69 -19.19 8.14
N TYR A 95 12.52 -18.63 8.40
CA TYR A 95 11.31 -18.94 7.61
C TYR A 95 11.40 -18.38 6.18
N ILE A 96 11.92 -17.17 6.01
CA ILE A 96 12.14 -16.56 4.68
C ILE A 96 13.10 -17.41 3.84
N ASP A 97 14.19 -17.89 4.43
CA ASP A 97 15.16 -18.75 3.74
C ASP A 97 14.57 -20.13 3.39
N ALA A 98 13.84 -20.75 4.33
CA ALA A 98 13.13 -22.02 4.11
C ALA A 98 12.06 -21.90 3.02
N PHE A 99 11.29 -20.80 3.02
CA PHE A 99 10.27 -20.54 2.02
C PHE A 99 10.89 -20.29 0.62
N ALA A 100 12.02 -19.58 0.56
CA ALA A 100 12.75 -19.42 -0.69
C ALA A 100 13.25 -20.78 -1.25
N GLU A 101 13.69 -21.70 -0.39
CA GLU A 101 14.09 -23.03 -0.81
C GLU A 101 12.90 -23.91 -1.24
N TYR A 102 11.78 -23.80 -0.54
CA TYR A 102 10.52 -24.42 -0.96
C TYR A 102 10.12 -24.02 -2.38
N ILE A 103 10.14 -22.72 -2.70
CA ILE A 103 9.78 -22.22 -4.05
C ILE A 103 10.73 -22.79 -5.12
N LYS A 104 12.00 -23.03 -4.80
CA LYS A 104 12.99 -23.56 -5.75
C LYS A 104 12.91 -25.07 -5.97
N THR A 105 12.61 -25.80 -4.91
CA THR A 105 12.73 -27.28 -4.88
C THR A 105 11.41 -28.01 -4.79
N GLY A 106 10.34 -27.34 -4.34
CA GLY A 106 9.04 -27.93 -4.03
C GLY A 106 9.03 -28.72 -2.70
N LYS A 107 10.10 -28.67 -1.90
CA LYS A 107 10.18 -29.34 -0.60
C LYS A 107 9.74 -28.39 0.49
N ASP A 108 8.72 -28.77 1.26
CA ASP A 108 8.05 -27.95 2.26
C ASP A 108 8.38 -28.34 3.70
N ASP A 109 9.23 -29.37 3.89
CA ASP A 109 9.53 -29.94 5.20
C ASP A 109 10.05 -28.89 6.21
N GLU A 110 10.98 -28.03 5.79
CA GLU A 110 11.56 -26.99 6.64
C GLU A 110 10.58 -25.89 6.99
N CYS A 111 9.74 -25.44 6.03
CA CYS A 111 8.71 -24.47 6.28
C CYS A 111 7.68 -24.96 7.29
N ARG A 112 7.27 -26.22 7.16
CA ARG A 112 6.33 -26.85 8.09
C ARG A 112 6.95 -27.03 9.46
N ALA A 113 8.21 -27.45 9.56
CA ALA A 113 8.90 -27.61 10.82
C ALA A 113 8.99 -26.31 11.65
N LEU A 114 9.17 -25.17 10.98
CA LEU A 114 9.22 -23.86 11.62
C LEU A 114 7.84 -23.35 12.09
N LEU A 115 6.75 -23.73 11.42
CA LEU A 115 5.39 -23.34 11.79
C LEU A 115 4.77 -24.27 12.86
N THR A 116 5.27 -25.50 13.02
CA THR A 116 4.71 -26.52 13.94
C THR A 116 5.18 -26.38 15.39
N THR A 117 5.84 -25.30 15.78
CA THR A 117 6.14 -25.07 17.20
C THR A 117 4.86 -24.78 17.99
N GLU A 118 4.20 -25.86 18.42
CA GLU A 118 3.33 -26.00 19.62
C GLU A 118 1.90 -25.43 19.62
N ASN A 119 1.32 -24.87 18.60
CA ASN A 119 -0.08 -24.39 18.73
C ASN A 119 -1.12 -25.02 17.79
N ASP A 120 -0.77 -25.94 16.93
CA ASP A 120 -1.78 -26.63 16.12
C ASP A 120 -1.80 -28.14 16.42
N ALA A 121 -2.63 -28.48 17.40
CA ALA A 121 -3.04 -29.85 17.67
C ALA A 121 -4.04 -30.36 16.62
N THR A 122 -3.82 -30.05 15.35
CA THR A 122 -4.57 -30.66 14.26
C THR A 122 -3.74 -31.80 13.69
N PRO A 123 -4.09 -33.07 14.00
CA PRO A 123 -3.30 -34.24 13.62
C PRO A 123 -3.34 -34.60 12.15
N ASN A 124 -3.84 -33.76 11.28
CA ASN A 124 -3.95 -34.00 9.84
C ASN A 124 -3.27 -32.90 9.02
N GLY A 125 -2.03 -33.07 8.75
CA GLY A 125 -1.14 -32.65 7.72
C GLY A 125 -1.57 -31.81 6.51
N THR A 126 -2.48 -30.85 6.67
CA THR A 126 -2.91 -29.91 5.62
C THR A 126 -2.69 -28.46 6.02
N ALA A 127 -1.72 -28.17 6.87
CA ALA A 127 -1.29 -26.79 7.08
C ALA A 127 -0.74 -26.27 5.74
N SER A 128 -1.50 -25.43 5.08
CA SER A 128 -1.06 -24.69 3.91
C SER A 128 0.19 -23.87 4.31
N ILE A 129 1.25 -23.95 3.52
CA ILE A 129 2.46 -23.15 3.77
C ILE A 129 2.07 -21.69 3.70
N ALA A 130 2.20 -20.98 4.82
CA ALA A 130 1.84 -19.59 4.88
C ALA A 130 2.88 -18.72 4.15
N VAL A 131 2.40 -17.74 3.38
CA VAL A 131 3.26 -16.80 2.67
C VAL A 131 3.96 -15.88 3.71
N PRO A 132 5.28 -15.62 3.60
CA PRO A 132 5.98 -14.68 4.46
C PRO A 132 5.36 -13.27 4.43
N GLU A 133 5.36 -12.56 5.56
CA GLU A 133 4.87 -11.17 5.65
C GLU A 133 5.60 -10.22 4.68
N LEU A 134 6.88 -10.49 4.40
CA LEU A 134 7.67 -9.78 3.40
C LEU A 134 6.96 -9.68 2.04
N VAL A 135 6.25 -10.72 1.63
CA VAL A 135 5.54 -10.76 0.34
C VAL A 135 4.34 -9.82 0.36
N TYR A 136 3.61 -9.74 1.47
CA TYR A 136 2.50 -8.79 1.61
C TYR A 136 2.97 -7.35 1.55
N GLU A 137 4.11 -7.03 2.18
CA GLU A 137 4.72 -5.71 2.09
C GLU A 137 5.14 -5.36 0.66
N ILE A 138 5.71 -6.32 -0.08
CA ILE A 138 6.11 -6.14 -1.48
C ILE A 138 4.89 -5.83 -2.35
N VAL A 139 3.81 -6.59 -2.19
CA VAL A 139 2.57 -6.39 -2.95
C VAL A 139 1.97 -5.01 -2.65
N LYS A 140 1.84 -4.66 -1.37
CA LYS A 140 1.35 -3.34 -0.95
C LYS A 140 2.19 -2.21 -1.55
N ASN A 141 3.51 -2.31 -1.45
CA ASN A 141 4.43 -1.33 -2.03
C ASN A 141 4.30 -1.22 -3.56
N ALA A 142 3.98 -2.31 -4.27
CA ALA A 142 3.78 -2.28 -5.72
C ALA A 142 2.54 -1.44 -6.11
N TRP A 143 1.42 -1.60 -5.36
CA TRP A 143 0.21 -0.81 -5.55
C TRP A 143 0.39 0.67 -5.20
N GLU A 144 1.17 0.97 -4.15
CA GLU A 144 1.47 2.34 -3.73
C GLU A 144 2.45 3.05 -4.67
N LYS A 145 3.37 2.31 -5.30
CA LYS A 145 4.35 2.85 -6.28
C LYS A 145 3.74 3.14 -7.64
N ASP A 146 2.64 2.50 -8.02
CA ASP A 146 1.94 2.84 -9.24
C ASP A 146 1.19 4.16 -9.07
N GLY A 147 1.63 5.20 -9.80
CA GLY A 147 1.10 6.54 -9.66
C GLY A 147 -0.40 6.68 -10.02
N ILE A 148 -0.96 5.73 -10.77
CA ILE A 148 -2.38 5.73 -11.14
C ILE A 148 -3.17 4.99 -10.09
N MET A 149 -2.81 3.74 -9.79
CA MET A 149 -3.55 2.90 -8.83
C MET A 149 -3.49 3.41 -7.40
N SER A 150 -2.47 4.20 -7.04
CA SER A 150 -2.37 4.84 -5.72
C SER A 150 -3.43 5.92 -5.48
N LEU A 151 -3.92 6.57 -6.55
CA LEU A 151 -4.92 7.64 -6.48
C LEU A 151 -6.36 7.13 -6.63
N VAL A 152 -6.54 5.90 -7.13
CA VAL A 152 -7.87 5.30 -7.35
C VAL A 152 -8.49 4.89 -6.03
N LYS A 153 -9.78 5.18 -5.85
CA LYS A 153 -10.57 4.72 -4.69
C LYS A 153 -10.73 3.21 -4.72
N LYS A 154 -10.40 2.56 -3.60
CA LYS A 154 -10.43 1.11 -3.47
C LYS A 154 -11.60 0.64 -2.62
N THR A 155 -12.20 -0.49 -2.99
CA THR A 155 -13.25 -1.20 -2.23
C THR A 155 -12.97 -2.69 -2.20
N TYR A 156 -13.52 -3.39 -1.19
CA TYR A 156 -13.23 -4.81 -0.92
C TYR A 156 -14.53 -5.63 -0.84
N LEU A 157 -15.50 -5.35 -1.71
CA LEU A 157 -16.78 -6.03 -1.69
C LEU A 157 -16.71 -7.33 -2.53
N LYS A 158 -17.18 -8.42 -1.96
CA LYS A 158 -17.22 -9.72 -2.63
C LYS A 158 -18.24 -9.72 -3.78
N GLY A 159 -17.81 -10.18 -4.94
CA GLY A 159 -18.65 -10.29 -6.12
C GLY A 159 -18.68 -9.03 -7.00
N ASN A 160 -19.69 -8.93 -7.85
CA ASN A 160 -19.87 -7.79 -8.74
C ASN A 160 -20.37 -6.59 -7.95
N LEU A 161 -19.66 -5.47 -8.06
CA LEU A 161 -20.06 -4.22 -7.42
C LEU A 161 -20.93 -3.41 -8.39
N LYS A 162 -22.11 -3.00 -7.92
CA LYS A 162 -22.99 -2.08 -8.65
C LYS A 162 -22.94 -0.71 -7.98
N VAL A 163 -22.64 0.30 -8.78
CA VAL A 163 -22.53 1.68 -8.32
C VAL A 163 -23.54 2.53 -9.07
N ASN A 164 -24.37 3.25 -8.35
CA ASN A 164 -25.30 4.20 -8.94
C ASN A 164 -24.60 5.54 -9.14
N PHE A 165 -24.93 6.22 -10.22
CA PHE A 165 -24.47 7.57 -10.51
C PHE A 165 -25.62 8.40 -11.09
N GLU A 166 -25.57 9.71 -10.90
CA GLU A 166 -26.53 10.65 -11.45
C GLU A 166 -26.15 10.99 -12.89
N ILE A 167 -27.12 10.91 -13.81
CA ILE A 167 -26.93 11.31 -15.21
C ILE A 167 -27.36 12.76 -15.39
N SER A 168 -28.51 13.11 -14.83
CA SER A 168 -29.02 14.47 -14.79
C SER A 168 -30.05 14.60 -13.67
N GLY A 169 -30.07 15.77 -13.05
CA GLY A 169 -31.06 16.19 -12.07
C GLY A 169 -31.34 17.67 -12.26
N ASP A 170 -32.51 18.12 -11.83
CA ASP A 170 -32.84 19.52 -11.82
C ASP A 170 -32.34 20.16 -10.52
N ASP A 171 -31.83 21.37 -10.58
CA ASP A 171 -31.37 22.11 -9.40
C ASP A 171 -32.51 22.53 -8.51
N ALA A 172 -32.28 22.63 -7.20
CA ALA A 172 -33.25 23.14 -6.25
C ALA A 172 -33.62 24.58 -6.59
N VAL A 173 -34.94 24.87 -6.56
CA VAL A 173 -35.49 26.20 -6.88
C VAL A 173 -35.82 26.96 -5.60
N VAL A 174 -35.42 28.22 -5.55
CA VAL A 174 -35.85 29.12 -4.47
C VAL A 174 -37.34 29.45 -4.64
N HIS A 175 -38.17 28.95 -3.73
CA HIS A 175 -39.62 29.18 -3.73
C HIS A 175 -39.97 30.38 -2.84
N ALA A 176 -40.62 31.38 -3.42
CA ALA A 176 -41.16 32.53 -2.68
C ALA A 176 -42.51 32.18 -2.09
N GLU A 177 -42.81 32.70 -0.91
CA GLU A 177 -44.11 32.53 -0.26
C GLU A 177 -45.27 33.04 -1.16
N GLY A 178 -46.27 32.17 -1.40
CA GLY A 178 -47.40 32.49 -2.27
C GLY A 178 -47.19 32.28 -3.77
N ALA A 179 -45.99 31.79 -4.18
CA ALA A 179 -45.73 31.43 -5.57
C ALA A 179 -46.41 30.11 -5.98
N THR A 180 -46.53 29.88 -7.31
CA THR A 180 -47.08 28.64 -7.86
C THR A 180 -46.23 27.43 -7.39
N ALA A 181 -46.90 26.29 -7.13
CA ALA A 181 -46.21 25.06 -6.72
C ALA A 181 -45.09 24.68 -7.71
N ILE A 182 -43.93 24.25 -7.16
CA ILE A 182 -42.81 23.77 -7.92
C ILE A 182 -43.17 22.42 -8.55
N SER A 183 -42.85 22.21 -9.82
CA SER A 183 -43.03 20.93 -10.49
C SER A 183 -42.07 19.85 -9.90
N PRO A 184 -42.50 18.58 -9.85
CA PRO A 184 -41.59 17.49 -9.46
C PRO A 184 -40.36 17.47 -10.37
N GLU A 185 -39.20 17.31 -9.77
CA GLU A 185 -37.91 17.23 -10.46
C GLU A 185 -37.74 15.90 -11.18
N ASN A 186 -37.02 15.92 -12.31
CA ASN A 186 -36.62 14.72 -13.02
C ASN A 186 -35.20 14.35 -12.61
N LEU A 187 -35.05 13.29 -11.79
CA LEU A 187 -33.78 12.69 -11.47
C LEU A 187 -33.56 11.44 -12.32
N ILE A 188 -32.53 11.44 -13.17
CA ILE A 188 -32.14 10.25 -13.98
C ILE A 188 -30.90 9.65 -13.38
N ILE A 189 -31.04 8.42 -12.88
CA ILE A 189 -29.96 7.65 -12.28
C ILE A 189 -29.51 6.53 -13.23
N GLY A 190 -28.20 6.40 -13.41
CA GLY A 190 -27.56 5.26 -14.06
C GLY A 190 -26.95 4.32 -13.04
N MET A 191 -26.61 3.11 -13.48
CA MET A 191 -25.94 2.09 -12.66
C MET A 191 -24.84 1.41 -13.45
N VAL A 192 -23.61 1.53 -12.98
CA VAL A 192 -22.45 0.81 -13.52
C VAL A 192 -22.19 -0.46 -12.73
N GLU A 193 -21.95 -1.56 -13.41
CA GLU A 193 -21.53 -2.83 -12.81
C GLU A 193 -20.03 -3.04 -13.03
N LEU A 194 -19.27 -3.08 -11.91
CA LEU A 194 -17.86 -3.44 -11.90
C LEU A 194 -17.74 -4.96 -11.76
N LYS A 195 -17.41 -5.60 -12.86
CA LYS A 195 -17.13 -7.05 -12.89
C LYS A 195 -15.64 -7.24 -12.62
N PRO A 196 -15.26 -8.10 -11.65
CA PRO A 196 -13.87 -8.42 -11.43
C PRO A 196 -13.27 -9.13 -12.65
N ASP A 197 -12.18 -8.57 -13.17
CA ASP A 197 -11.36 -9.16 -14.20
C ASP A 197 -10.19 -9.93 -13.54
N TYR A 198 -9.70 -10.95 -14.22
CA TYR A 198 -8.66 -11.83 -13.72
C TYR A 198 -7.32 -11.46 -14.36
N ILE A 199 -6.42 -10.88 -13.56
CA ILE A 199 -5.08 -10.51 -14.01
C ILE A 199 -4.09 -11.56 -13.53
N LYS A 200 -3.36 -12.17 -14.46
CA LYS A 200 -2.40 -13.24 -14.20
C LYS A 200 -1.03 -12.91 -14.78
N LYS A 201 0.02 -13.19 -14.04
CA LYS A 201 1.40 -13.12 -14.48
C LYS A 201 2.13 -14.41 -14.15
N VAL A 202 2.76 -15.02 -15.16
CA VAL A 202 3.62 -16.19 -15.00
C VAL A 202 5.08 -15.75 -15.13
N LEU A 203 5.91 -16.12 -14.16
CA LEU A 203 7.35 -15.88 -14.15
C LEU A 203 8.10 -17.23 -14.17
N PRO A 204 8.82 -17.56 -15.26
CA PRO A 204 9.68 -18.74 -15.27
C PRO A 204 10.99 -18.46 -14.50
N VAL A 205 11.24 -19.25 -13.46
CA VAL A 205 12.48 -19.18 -12.67
C VAL A 205 13.50 -20.17 -13.21
N THR A 206 14.58 -19.64 -13.75
CA THR A 206 15.71 -20.43 -14.26
C THR A 206 16.72 -20.77 -13.15
N LYS A 207 17.64 -21.71 -13.40
CA LYS A 207 18.71 -22.03 -12.45
C LYS A 207 19.56 -20.82 -12.06
N GLN A 208 19.72 -19.86 -12.95
CA GLN A 208 20.49 -18.64 -12.66
C GLN A 208 19.79 -17.75 -11.63
N ILE A 209 18.48 -17.55 -11.76
CA ILE A 209 17.67 -16.82 -10.77
C ILE A 209 17.62 -17.62 -9.46
N ALA A 210 17.47 -18.94 -9.53
CA ALA A 210 17.47 -19.81 -8.36
C ALA A 210 18.82 -19.83 -7.59
N SER A 211 19.92 -19.30 -8.17
CA SER A 211 21.21 -19.14 -7.45
C SER A 211 21.17 -18.04 -6.38
N LEU A 212 20.24 -17.08 -6.48
CA LEU A 212 19.97 -16.13 -5.41
C LEU A 212 19.45 -16.87 -4.17
N ARG A 213 19.74 -16.35 -2.97
CA ARG A 213 19.35 -17.00 -1.71
C ARG A 213 18.41 -16.11 -0.90
N GLY A 214 17.52 -16.78 -0.14
CA GLY A 214 16.66 -16.16 0.87
C GLY A 214 15.88 -14.97 0.34
N GLU A 215 15.91 -13.89 1.11
CA GLU A 215 15.16 -12.67 0.87
C GLU A 215 15.42 -12.04 -0.51
N ALA A 216 16.66 -12.04 -0.99
CA ALA A 216 17.01 -11.47 -2.30
C ALA A 216 16.30 -12.19 -3.47
N PHE A 217 16.14 -13.51 -3.37
CA PHE A 217 15.37 -14.30 -4.34
C PHE A 217 13.88 -13.95 -4.28
N LEU A 218 13.31 -13.93 -3.08
CA LEU A 218 11.89 -13.60 -2.90
C LEU A 218 11.57 -12.19 -3.39
N ARG A 219 12.36 -11.19 -2.99
CA ARG A 219 12.18 -9.81 -3.47
C ARG A 219 12.18 -9.73 -4.98
N TYR A 220 13.17 -10.32 -5.64
CA TYR A 220 13.26 -10.29 -7.10
C TYR A 220 12.00 -10.87 -7.77
N VAL A 221 11.56 -12.05 -7.32
CA VAL A 221 10.41 -12.74 -7.92
C VAL A 221 9.10 -12.00 -7.67
N TYR A 222 8.85 -11.66 -6.42
CA TYR A 222 7.58 -11.07 -6.01
C TYR A 222 7.44 -9.60 -6.45
N GLU A 223 8.53 -8.81 -6.40
CA GLU A 223 8.52 -7.43 -6.89
C GLU A 223 8.22 -7.36 -8.39
N GLU A 224 8.82 -8.23 -9.19
CA GLU A 224 8.57 -8.25 -10.64
C GLU A 224 7.12 -8.62 -10.94
N VAL A 225 6.57 -9.66 -10.31
CA VAL A 225 5.20 -10.11 -10.55
C VAL A 225 4.19 -9.07 -10.05
N ALA A 226 4.34 -8.57 -8.82
CA ALA A 226 3.44 -7.59 -8.23
C ALA A 226 3.44 -6.27 -9.02
N TYR A 227 4.62 -5.78 -9.43
CA TYR A 227 4.74 -4.59 -10.26
C TYR A 227 4.00 -4.76 -11.60
N ARG A 228 4.13 -5.93 -12.26
CA ARG A 228 3.46 -6.18 -13.54
C ARG A 228 1.95 -6.29 -13.41
N ILE A 229 1.46 -6.86 -12.31
CA ILE A 229 0.03 -6.94 -12.04
C ILE A 229 -0.55 -5.53 -11.77
N ALA A 230 0.09 -4.74 -10.91
CA ALA A 230 -0.36 -3.37 -10.62
C ALA A 230 -0.35 -2.50 -11.89
N LYS A 231 0.73 -2.57 -12.68
CA LYS A 231 0.80 -1.86 -13.96
C LYS A 231 -0.30 -2.29 -14.94
N LYS A 232 -0.59 -3.60 -15.04
CA LYS A 232 -1.66 -4.08 -15.91
C LYS A 232 -3.03 -3.61 -15.44
N ALA A 233 -3.29 -3.56 -14.14
CA ALA A 233 -4.52 -2.99 -13.60
C ALA A 233 -4.69 -1.50 -13.97
N ALA A 234 -3.61 -0.71 -13.86
CA ALA A 234 -3.63 0.68 -14.32
C ALA A 234 -3.90 0.80 -15.82
N ASP A 235 -3.25 -0.03 -16.65
CA ASP A 235 -3.45 -0.05 -18.10
C ASP A 235 -4.91 -0.43 -18.47
N GLU A 236 -5.52 -1.39 -17.76
CA GLU A 236 -6.92 -1.78 -17.95
C GLU A 236 -7.90 -0.67 -17.55
N LEU A 237 -7.63 0.03 -16.44
CA LEU A 237 -8.43 1.19 -16.06
C LEU A 237 -8.39 2.27 -17.16
N LEU A 238 -7.20 2.61 -17.66
CA LEU A 238 -7.07 3.58 -18.75
C LEU A 238 -7.77 3.11 -20.02
N ALA A 239 -7.69 1.82 -20.35
CA ALA A 239 -8.42 1.25 -21.50
C ALA A 239 -9.95 1.41 -21.35
N LYS A 240 -10.50 1.23 -20.13
CA LYS A 240 -11.91 1.47 -19.85
C LYS A 240 -12.28 2.96 -19.98
N ILE A 241 -11.42 3.88 -19.54
CA ILE A 241 -11.63 5.32 -19.72
C ILE A 241 -11.59 5.68 -21.22
N VAL A 242 -10.63 5.16 -21.96
CA VAL A 242 -10.52 5.40 -23.42
C VAL A 242 -11.73 4.85 -24.17
N ALA A 243 -12.23 3.66 -23.81
CA ALA A 243 -13.37 3.02 -24.44
C ALA A 243 -14.73 3.63 -24.06
N ALA A 244 -14.81 4.43 -22.99
CA ALA A 244 -16.05 5.04 -22.55
C ALA A 244 -16.65 5.95 -23.64
N GLY A 245 -17.98 5.96 -23.77
CA GLY A 245 -18.70 6.85 -24.65
C GLY A 245 -18.59 8.31 -24.20
N THR A 246 -19.01 9.26 -25.07
CA THR A 246 -18.97 10.70 -24.76
C THR A 246 -20.09 11.14 -23.81
N ALA A 247 -21.22 10.45 -23.84
CA ALA A 247 -22.38 10.77 -23.01
C ALA A 247 -22.67 9.62 -22.03
N SER A 248 -23.13 9.97 -20.84
CA SER A 248 -23.61 8.99 -19.86
C SER A 248 -24.89 8.34 -20.33
N THR A 249 -25.02 7.04 -20.04
CA THR A 249 -26.21 6.22 -20.26
C THR A 249 -26.66 5.57 -18.97
N THR A 250 -27.79 4.92 -18.94
CA THR A 250 -28.26 4.21 -17.74
C THR A 250 -27.35 3.08 -17.25
N THR A 251 -26.39 2.66 -18.06
CA THR A 251 -25.48 1.53 -17.76
C THR A 251 -23.98 1.89 -17.87
N ALA A 252 -23.64 3.08 -18.27
CA ALA A 252 -22.26 3.51 -18.47
C ALA A 252 -22.09 5.01 -18.22
N VAL A 253 -21.00 5.38 -17.55
CA VAL A 253 -20.58 6.76 -17.37
C VAL A 253 -19.92 7.28 -18.64
N GLY A 254 -20.34 8.49 -19.09
CA GLY A 254 -19.74 9.17 -20.22
C GLY A 254 -18.46 9.91 -19.83
N VAL A 255 -17.56 9.99 -20.80
CA VAL A 255 -16.27 10.73 -20.70
C VAL A 255 -16.21 11.72 -21.87
N PRO A 256 -16.31 13.04 -21.62
CA PRO A 256 -16.19 14.07 -22.65
C PRO A 256 -14.91 13.93 -23.46
N VAL A 257 -14.94 14.40 -24.71
CA VAL A 257 -13.83 14.29 -25.66
C VAL A 257 -13.50 15.65 -26.25
N ILE A 258 -12.23 16.01 -26.21
CA ILE A 258 -11.68 17.14 -26.96
C ILE A 258 -10.82 16.59 -28.08
N THR A 259 -11.14 16.91 -29.33
CA THR A 259 -10.32 16.54 -30.48
C THR A 259 -9.39 17.67 -30.83
N SER A 260 -8.09 17.37 -30.96
CA SER A 260 -7.09 18.34 -31.39
C SER A 260 -5.99 17.67 -32.18
N THR A 261 -5.81 18.11 -33.41
CA THR A 261 -4.74 17.67 -34.33
C THR A 261 -3.42 18.43 -34.14
N THR A 262 -3.40 19.40 -33.21
CA THR A 262 -2.21 20.19 -32.85
C THR A 262 -2.06 20.33 -31.36
N ILE A 263 -0.85 20.38 -30.86
CA ILE A 263 -0.59 20.67 -29.44
C ILE A 263 -0.70 22.17 -29.22
N SER A 264 -1.79 22.57 -28.53
CA SER A 264 -1.96 23.94 -28.03
C SER A 264 -1.69 23.99 -26.52
N LEU A 265 -1.06 25.07 -26.05
CA LEU A 265 -0.81 25.28 -24.63
C LEU A 265 -2.11 25.42 -23.81
N SER A 266 -3.19 25.91 -24.42
CA SER A 266 -4.51 26.05 -23.79
C SER A 266 -5.33 24.75 -23.75
N LEU A 267 -4.88 23.68 -24.38
CA LEU A 267 -5.64 22.44 -24.55
C LEU A 267 -5.99 21.80 -23.22
N ILE A 268 -5.06 21.78 -22.28
CA ILE A 268 -5.26 21.22 -20.94
C ILE A 268 -6.23 22.08 -20.13
N ALA A 269 -6.12 23.40 -20.23
CA ALA A 269 -7.09 24.31 -19.60
C ALA A 269 -8.51 24.11 -20.15
N SER A 270 -8.63 23.87 -21.46
CA SER A 270 -9.93 23.55 -22.09
C SER A 270 -10.48 22.20 -21.62
N ALA A 271 -9.60 21.23 -21.34
CA ALA A 271 -10.00 19.95 -20.77
C ALA A 271 -10.46 20.10 -19.30
N MET A 272 -9.74 20.88 -18.52
CA MET A 272 -10.11 21.20 -17.13
C MET A 272 -11.49 21.88 -17.04
N ALA A 273 -11.82 22.75 -17.98
CA ALA A 273 -13.11 23.43 -18.02
C ALA A 273 -14.33 22.51 -18.27
N GLN A 274 -14.09 21.27 -18.73
CA GLN A 274 -15.15 20.26 -18.95
C GLN A 274 -15.30 19.27 -17.80
N LEU A 275 -14.39 19.31 -16.80
CA LEU A 275 -14.51 18.47 -15.62
C LEU A 275 -15.66 18.91 -14.75
N SER A 276 -16.25 17.93 -14.02
CA SER A 276 -17.20 18.21 -12.95
C SER A 276 -16.57 19.08 -11.87
N ALA A 277 -17.38 19.93 -11.22
CA ALA A 277 -16.95 20.72 -10.06
C ALA A 277 -16.54 19.83 -8.86
N GLU A 278 -16.95 18.57 -8.85
CA GLU A 278 -16.61 17.58 -7.83
C GLU A 278 -15.20 16.99 -8.01
N ALA A 279 -14.56 17.18 -9.18
CA ALA A 279 -13.19 16.76 -9.44
C ALA A 279 -12.19 17.68 -8.71
N VAL A 280 -11.89 17.37 -7.46
CA VAL A 280 -11.06 18.22 -6.57
C VAL A 280 -9.56 18.08 -6.86
N ASN A 281 -9.12 16.88 -7.21
CA ASN A 281 -7.69 16.56 -7.41
C ASN A 281 -7.41 16.05 -8.83
N PRO A 282 -7.60 16.89 -9.86
CA PRO A 282 -7.37 16.49 -11.24
C PRO A 282 -5.89 16.21 -11.48
N VAL A 283 -5.64 15.19 -12.27
CA VAL A 283 -4.30 14.79 -12.76
C VAL A 283 -4.32 14.67 -14.26
N ILE A 284 -3.14 14.74 -14.88
CA ILE A 284 -2.97 14.54 -16.31
C ILE A 284 -2.25 13.22 -16.53
N ILE A 285 -2.83 12.36 -17.36
CA ILE A 285 -2.23 11.07 -17.71
C ILE A 285 -1.87 11.10 -19.19
N MET A 286 -0.61 10.88 -19.51
CA MET A 286 -0.14 10.87 -20.90
C MET A 286 1.13 10.06 -21.09
N ASN A 287 1.49 9.82 -22.35
CA ASN A 287 2.78 9.26 -22.70
C ASN A 287 3.89 10.31 -22.52
N ARG A 288 5.07 9.87 -22.10
CA ARG A 288 6.24 10.77 -21.90
C ARG A 288 6.66 11.51 -23.15
N GLN A 289 6.46 10.93 -24.34
CA GLN A 289 6.71 11.60 -25.61
C GLN A 289 5.73 12.76 -25.85
N THR A 290 4.44 12.57 -25.53
CA THR A 290 3.42 13.64 -25.61
C THR A 290 3.78 14.80 -24.68
N TRP A 291 4.20 14.50 -23.45
CA TRP A 291 4.69 15.53 -22.53
C TRP A 291 5.86 16.32 -23.11
N GLY A 292 6.82 15.64 -23.74
CA GLY A 292 7.95 16.29 -24.42
C GLY A 292 7.50 17.26 -25.52
N GLN A 293 6.45 16.90 -26.26
CA GLN A 293 5.90 17.76 -27.33
C GLN A 293 5.16 19.00 -26.76
N PHE A 294 4.44 18.86 -25.62
CA PHE A 294 3.90 20.02 -24.90
C PHE A 294 5.01 20.96 -24.43
N LYS A 295 6.10 20.43 -23.88
CA LYS A 295 7.26 21.23 -23.46
C LYS A 295 7.99 21.88 -24.68
N ALA A 296 8.05 21.22 -25.81
CA ALA A 296 8.57 21.81 -27.05
C ALA A 296 7.68 22.97 -27.55
N ALA A 297 6.36 22.80 -27.51
CA ALA A 297 5.41 23.87 -27.82
C ALA A 297 5.52 25.05 -26.84
N GLN A 298 5.73 24.79 -25.55
CA GLN A 298 6.00 25.82 -24.56
C GLN A 298 7.28 26.59 -24.84
N ALA A 299 8.36 25.91 -25.22
CA ALA A 299 9.64 26.53 -25.60
C ALA A 299 9.48 27.39 -26.84
N ALA A 300 8.72 26.92 -27.86
CA ALA A 300 8.44 27.69 -29.08
C ALA A 300 7.62 28.96 -28.78
N ALA A 301 6.80 28.96 -27.73
CA ALA A 301 6.05 30.12 -27.25
C ALA A 301 6.83 30.98 -26.23
N ASN A 302 8.16 30.86 -26.17
CA ASN A 302 9.05 31.61 -25.26
C ASN A 302 8.64 31.45 -23.76
N PHE A 303 8.14 30.28 -23.35
CA PHE A 303 7.70 29.97 -21.99
C PHE A 303 6.62 30.91 -21.43
N ALA A 304 5.82 31.53 -22.30
CA ALA A 304 4.81 32.49 -21.90
C ALA A 304 3.72 31.89 -20.97
N TYR A 305 3.47 30.58 -21.08
CA TYR A 305 2.47 29.86 -20.32
C TYR A 305 2.91 28.41 -20.07
N ASP A 306 2.76 27.92 -18.84
CA ASP A 306 2.94 26.48 -18.53
C ASP A 306 1.61 25.74 -18.67
N PRO A 307 1.46 24.83 -19.64
CA PRO A 307 0.21 24.10 -19.85
C PRO A 307 -0.16 23.17 -18.68
N PHE A 308 0.79 22.85 -17.80
CA PHE A 308 0.60 21.92 -16.67
C PHE A 308 0.48 22.64 -15.32
N GLU A 309 0.34 23.94 -15.30
CA GLU A 309 0.38 24.76 -14.08
C GLU A 309 -0.43 24.15 -12.93
N GLY A 310 0.28 23.72 -11.87
CA GLY A 310 -0.32 23.13 -10.65
C GLY A 310 -0.88 21.72 -10.79
N LEU A 311 -0.84 21.08 -11.97
CA LEU A 311 -1.39 19.75 -12.19
C LEU A 311 -0.33 18.66 -12.16
N PRO A 312 -0.50 17.60 -11.37
CA PRO A 312 0.38 16.43 -11.42
C PRO A 312 0.29 15.71 -12.77
N VAL A 313 1.44 15.38 -13.35
CA VAL A 313 1.52 14.62 -14.60
C VAL A 313 1.91 13.19 -14.33
N LEU A 314 1.04 12.25 -14.65
CA LEU A 314 1.28 10.82 -14.54
C LEU A 314 1.66 10.24 -15.92
N PHE A 315 2.71 9.44 -15.95
CA PHE A 315 3.18 8.86 -17.20
C PHE A 315 2.74 7.41 -17.33
N ASN A 316 2.01 7.13 -18.41
CA ASN A 316 1.67 5.76 -18.77
C ASN A 316 1.89 5.53 -20.27
N ASN A 317 2.59 4.45 -20.61
CA ASN A 317 2.93 4.11 -22.00
C ASN A 317 1.83 3.29 -22.71
N SER A 318 0.73 2.95 -22.05
CA SER A 318 -0.43 2.34 -22.71
C SER A 318 -1.19 3.35 -23.58
N LEU A 319 -1.11 4.64 -23.23
CA LEU A 319 -1.62 5.70 -24.07
C LEU A 319 -0.67 5.95 -25.25
N SER A 320 -1.24 6.15 -26.44
CA SER A 320 -0.47 6.53 -27.62
C SER A 320 0.24 7.86 -27.42
N SER A 321 1.42 8.03 -28.00
CA SER A 321 2.01 9.37 -28.07
C SER A 321 1.25 10.19 -29.10
N PHE A 322 1.24 11.52 -28.95
CA PHE A 322 0.60 12.42 -29.92
C PHE A 322 1.10 12.18 -31.34
N SER A 323 2.42 12.00 -31.54
CA SER A 323 3.01 11.74 -32.85
C SER A 323 2.63 10.39 -33.47
N ALA A 324 2.23 9.42 -32.68
CA ALA A 324 1.78 8.10 -33.14
C ALA A 324 0.25 7.99 -33.17
N ALA A 325 -0.46 8.93 -32.57
CA ALA A 325 -1.92 8.95 -32.56
C ALA A 325 -2.47 9.27 -33.94
N THR A 326 -3.45 8.51 -34.37
CA THR A 326 -4.25 8.77 -35.54
C THR A 326 -5.61 9.33 -35.15
N THR A 327 -6.40 9.80 -36.12
CA THR A 327 -7.73 10.38 -35.86
C THR A 327 -8.57 9.52 -34.91
N GLY A 328 -9.05 10.12 -33.83
CA GLY A 328 -9.87 9.47 -32.81
C GLY A 328 -9.09 8.72 -31.73
N VAL A 329 -7.78 8.62 -31.81
CA VAL A 329 -6.94 7.96 -30.79
C VAL A 329 -6.64 8.91 -29.64
N THR A 330 -6.92 8.47 -28.43
CA THR A 330 -6.64 9.24 -27.20
C THR A 330 -5.15 9.24 -26.89
N TYR A 331 -4.56 10.42 -26.72
CA TYR A 331 -3.16 10.61 -26.37
C TYR A 331 -2.94 11.25 -24.99
N ALA A 332 -3.99 11.83 -24.39
CA ALA A 332 -3.96 12.32 -23.02
C ALA A 332 -5.35 12.21 -22.37
N ILE A 333 -5.35 12.07 -21.06
CA ILE A 333 -6.55 12.04 -20.22
C ILE A 333 -6.33 13.05 -19.10
N VAL A 334 -7.32 13.89 -18.84
CA VAL A 334 -7.33 14.81 -17.71
C VAL A 334 -8.50 14.42 -16.82
N GLY A 335 -8.30 14.29 -15.52
CA GLY A 335 -9.39 13.96 -14.61
C GLY A 335 -8.97 13.59 -13.22
N ASP A 336 -9.94 13.36 -12.36
CA ASP A 336 -9.77 12.96 -10.97
C ASP A 336 -9.96 11.45 -10.82
N LEU A 337 -8.87 10.75 -10.49
CA LEU A 337 -8.88 9.31 -10.29
C LEU A 337 -9.63 8.90 -9.01
N GLY A 338 -9.62 9.77 -7.98
CA GLY A 338 -10.26 9.49 -6.70
C GLY A 338 -11.79 9.53 -6.76
N GLU A 339 -12.36 10.48 -7.51
CA GLU A 339 -13.81 10.62 -7.67
C GLU A 339 -14.33 9.86 -8.90
N GLY A 340 -13.54 9.83 -9.97
CA GLY A 340 -13.97 9.27 -11.24
C GLY A 340 -13.81 7.76 -11.38
N ALA A 341 -12.85 7.15 -10.68
CA ALA A 341 -12.51 5.75 -10.84
C ALA A 341 -12.68 4.95 -9.55
N LEU A 342 -13.08 3.71 -9.70
CA LEU A 342 -13.21 2.77 -8.59
C LEU A 342 -12.56 1.43 -8.93
N ALA A 343 -11.79 0.91 -7.98
CA ALA A 343 -11.20 -0.42 -8.02
C ALA A 343 -11.79 -1.29 -6.91
N ASN A 344 -12.47 -2.37 -7.27
CA ASN A 344 -13.00 -3.34 -6.31
C ASN A 344 -12.09 -4.59 -6.29
N PHE A 345 -11.62 -4.95 -5.10
CA PHE A 345 -10.79 -6.14 -4.83
C PHE A 345 -11.60 -7.16 -4.02
N PRO A 346 -12.32 -8.11 -4.67
CA PRO A 346 -13.20 -9.05 -3.97
C PRO A 346 -12.49 -9.95 -2.96
N ASN A 347 -11.21 -10.27 -3.22
CA ASN A 347 -10.34 -11.11 -2.38
C ASN A 347 -9.31 -10.30 -1.60
N GLY A 348 -9.46 -8.97 -1.52
CA GLY A 348 -8.43 -8.07 -0.98
C GLY A 348 -7.37 -7.69 -2.02
N GLU A 349 -6.40 -6.87 -1.61
CA GLU A 349 -5.27 -6.47 -2.47
C GLU A 349 -4.18 -7.55 -2.57
N GLU A 350 -4.39 -8.68 -1.94
CA GLU A 350 -3.44 -9.79 -1.93
C GLU A 350 -3.42 -10.49 -3.30
N ILE A 351 -2.22 -10.89 -3.71
CA ILE A 351 -2.02 -11.69 -4.92
C ILE A 351 -2.04 -13.16 -4.52
N GLU A 352 -2.84 -13.96 -5.20
CA GLU A 352 -2.84 -15.40 -5.06
C GLU A 352 -1.63 -15.99 -5.78
N TRP A 353 -0.83 -16.82 -5.07
CA TRP A 353 0.40 -17.37 -5.60
C TRP A 353 0.27 -18.88 -5.86
N THR A 354 0.63 -19.30 -7.07
CA THR A 354 0.67 -20.70 -7.46
C THR A 354 2.04 -21.06 -8.01
N TYR A 355 2.54 -22.24 -7.67
CA TYR A 355 3.85 -22.73 -8.07
C TYR A 355 3.71 -24.01 -8.88
N ASP A 356 4.28 -24.03 -10.10
CA ASP A 356 4.33 -25.22 -10.95
C ASP A 356 5.75 -25.76 -11.04
N PHE A 357 5.96 -26.89 -10.37
CA PHE A 357 7.25 -27.61 -10.35
C PHE A 357 7.34 -28.69 -11.42
N TYR A 358 6.26 -28.98 -12.15
CA TYR A 358 6.13 -30.20 -12.96
C TYR A 358 6.08 -29.95 -14.45
N THR A 359 5.37 -28.95 -14.92
CA THR A 359 5.11 -28.73 -16.35
C THR A 359 6.38 -28.55 -17.16
N ARG A 360 7.34 -27.78 -16.66
CA ARG A 360 8.63 -27.50 -17.33
C ARG A 360 9.84 -28.15 -16.64
N LYS A 361 9.61 -29.25 -15.93
CA LYS A 361 10.68 -29.95 -15.20
C LYS A 361 11.84 -30.42 -16.10
N LYS A 362 11.57 -30.79 -17.36
CA LYS A 362 12.61 -31.19 -18.32
C LYS A 362 13.54 -30.05 -18.70
N GLU A 363 13.06 -28.80 -18.61
CA GLU A 363 13.85 -27.59 -18.89
C GLU A 363 14.53 -27.04 -17.63
N ASN A 364 14.32 -27.68 -16.47
CA ASN A 364 14.76 -27.20 -15.15
C ASN A 364 14.25 -25.78 -14.84
N ILE A 365 13.00 -25.50 -15.17
CA ILE A 365 12.30 -24.24 -14.92
C ILE A 365 11.17 -24.51 -13.94
N VAL A 366 11.04 -23.67 -12.93
CA VAL A 366 9.87 -23.58 -12.04
C VAL A 366 9.07 -22.36 -12.46
N GLU A 367 7.76 -22.51 -12.62
CA GLU A 367 6.88 -21.41 -12.96
C GLU A 367 6.17 -20.89 -11.71
N ILE A 368 6.34 -19.61 -11.44
CA ILE A 368 5.67 -18.90 -10.35
C ILE A 368 4.59 -18.05 -10.97
N MET A 369 3.36 -18.22 -10.51
CA MET A 369 2.19 -17.54 -11.01
C MET A 369 1.60 -16.67 -9.92
N GLY A 370 1.43 -15.37 -10.23
CA GLY A 370 0.66 -14.46 -9.40
C GLY A 370 -0.67 -14.12 -10.08
N GLU A 371 -1.73 -14.13 -9.32
CA GLU A 371 -3.09 -13.94 -9.80
C GLU A 371 -3.84 -12.94 -8.92
N GLN A 372 -4.59 -12.02 -9.54
CA GLN A 372 -5.35 -10.98 -8.85
C GLN A 372 -6.70 -10.78 -9.51
N TYR A 373 -7.75 -10.74 -8.68
CA TYR A 373 -9.09 -10.34 -9.10
C TYR A 373 -9.31 -8.86 -8.80
N VAL A 374 -9.60 -8.07 -9.83
CA VAL A 374 -9.89 -6.63 -9.67
C VAL A 374 -11.00 -6.19 -10.59
N GLY A 375 -12.04 -5.58 -10.02
CA GLY A 375 -13.13 -4.94 -10.76
C GLY A 375 -12.84 -3.45 -10.93
N LEU A 376 -12.49 -3.02 -12.13
CA LEU A 376 -12.18 -1.62 -12.44
C LEU A 376 -13.35 -0.96 -13.16
N GLY A 377 -13.59 0.32 -12.91
CA GLY A 377 -14.61 1.06 -13.64
C GLY A 377 -14.62 2.55 -13.37
N ILE A 378 -15.35 3.25 -14.22
CA ILE A 378 -15.61 4.69 -14.11
C ILE A 378 -16.95 4.85 -13.39
N VAL A 379 -16.98 5.67 -12.34
CA VAL A 379 -18.17 5.86 -11.49
C VAL A 379 -18.61 7.32 -11.41
N GLY A 380 -17.70 8.28 -11.63
CA GLY A 380 -18.00 9.72 -11.57
C GLY A 380 -18.32 10.29 -12.94
N PRO A 381 -19.52 10.87 -13.16
CA PRO A 381 -19.85 11.58 -14.39
C PRO A 381 -18.94 12.79 -14.58
N ASN A 382 -18.43 13.00 -15.81
CA ASN A 382 -17.53 14.11 -16.15
C ASN A 382 -16.29 14.26 -15.25
N ALA A 383 -15.89 13.18 -14.54
CA ALA A 383 -14.67 13.18 -13.75
C ALA A 383 -13.41 13.02 -14.61
N PHE A 384 -13.56 12.63 -15.86
CA PHE A 384 -12.50 12.51 -16.85
C PHE A 384 -12.82 13.22 -18.15
N VAL A 385 -11.81 13.71 -18.84
CA VAL A 385 -11.89 14.25 -20.21
C VAL A 385 -10.78 13.59 -21.05
N LYS A 386 -11.16 13.07 -22.21
CA LYS A 386 -10.21 12.50 -23.17
C LYS A 386 -9.77 13.52 -24.17
N ILE A 387 -8.48 13.53 -24.50
CA ILE A 387 -7.93 14.36 -25.56
C ILE A 387 -7.50 13.41 -26.69
N THR A 388 -8.15 13.56 -27.85
CA THR A 388 -7.94 12.72 -29.04
C THR A 388 -7.31 13.50 -30.17
N HIS A 389 -6.62 12.76 -31.04
CA HIS A 389 -6.03 13.34 -32.27
C HIS A 389 -7.06 13.53 -33.36
#